data_0808c8df7cee4b6b433e67476ed60cdd
#
_entry.id   0808c8df7cee4b6b433e67476ed60cdd
#
_cell.length_a   1.000
_cell.length_b   1.000
_cell.length_c   1.000
_cell.angle_alpha   90.00
_cell.angle_beta   90.00
_cell.angle_gamma   90.00
#
_symmetry.space_group_name_H-M   'P 1'
#
loop_
_entity.id
_entity.type
_entity.pdbx_description
1 polymer ?
#
loop_
_entity_poly.entity_id
_entity_poly.type
_entity_poly.pdbx_seq_one_letter_code
_entity_poly.pdbx_strand_id
1 'polypeptide(L)'
;MEPCKYSRQLLINFMDFCNNLCSLITVTVWSRVMNREAVYEQLKIDEGVVYEIYLDHLGYKTFGVGHLVLESDPEHGYDVGEPVSVERVIECFNRDLDVAVSECVALYKADVWEGFPGEVQEILVNMMFNLGRPRLSKFKRMNVALLETDWKEAAKEGRDSLWYKQVGNRAERLMTRLENV
;
A
#
# COMPACT_ATOMS: atom_id res chain seq x y z
N MET A 1 -49.93 40.55 -7.42
CA MET A 1 -48.78 39.91 -8.04
C MET A 1 -48.28 38.84 -7.09
N GLU A 2 -48.62 37.59 -7.34
CA GLU A 2 -48.13 36.48 -6.51
C GLU A 2 -46.74 36.05 -6.98
N PRO A 3 -45.77 35.77 -6.11
CA PRO A 3 -44.46 35.32 -6.51
C PRO A 3 -44.50 33.84 -6.93
N CYS A 4 -43.85 33.54 -8.03
CA CYS A 4 -43.74 32.28 -8.72
C CYS A 4 -43.32 31.13 -7.81
N LYS A 5 -44.19 30.15 -7.59
CA LYS A 5 -43.97 28.92 -6.76
C LYS A 5 -42.99 27.91 -7.38
N TYR A 6 -42.47 28.15 -8.58
CA TYR A 6 -41.62 27.19 -9.30
C TYR A 6 -40.13 27.29 -8.99
N SER A 7 -39.66 28.31 -8.29
CA SER A 7 -38.23 28.51 -8.08
C SER A 7 -37.62 27.71 -6.90
N ARG A 8 -38.43 27.32 -5.91
CA ARG A 8 -37.94 26.58 -4.75
C ARG A 8 -37.68 25.11 -5.00
N GLN A 9 -38.54 24.46 -5.81
CA GLN A 9 -38.43 23.02 -6.07
C GLN A 9 -37.24 22.70 -6.99
N LEU A 10 -36.94 23.58 -7.94
CA LEU A 10 -35.76 23.47 -8.81
C LEU A 10 -34.43 23.64 -8.05
N LEU A 11 -34.38 24.54 -7.06
CA LEU A 11 -33.20 24.75 -6.21
C LEU A 11 -32.94 23.56 -5.28
N ILE A 12 -33.99 22.97 -4.70
CA ILE A 12 -33.86 21.78 -3.83
C ILE A 12 -33.34 20.58 -4.65
N ASN A 13 -33.92 20.33 -5.84
CA ASN A 13 -33.48 19.25 -6.70
C ASN A 13 -32.04 19.45 -7.21
N PHE A 14 -31.61 20.69 -7.42
CA PHE A 14 -30.23 20.99 -7.83
C PHE A 14 -29.23 20.81 -6.67
N MET A 15 -29.60 21.19 -5.45
CA MET A 15 -28.78 20.99 -4.26
C MET A 15 -28.64 19.49 -3.90
N ASP A 16 -29.73 18.70 -4.04
CA ASP A 16 -29.70 17.25 -3.83
C ASP A 16 -28.88 16.54 -4.90
N PHE A 17 -28.96 17.00 -6.15
CA PHE A 17 -28.12 16.50 -7.24
C PHE A 17 -26.63 16.81 -7.03
N CYS A 18 -26.28 18.04 -6.61
CA CYS A 18 -24.91 18.43 -6.29
C CYS A 18 -24.37 17.68 -5.06
N ASN A 19 -25.17 17.46 -4.01
CA ASN A 19 -24.77 16.71 -2.85
C ASN A 19 -24.55 15.20 -3.15
N ASN A 20 -25.39 14.60 -3.99
CA ASN A 20 -25.21 13.23 -4.46
C ASN A 20 -23.99 13.10 -5.39
N LEU A 21 -23.77 14.05 -6.29
CA LEU A 21 -22.59 14.06 -7.15
C LEU A 21 -21.29 14.27 -6.33
N CYS A 22 -21.32 15.14 -5.34
CA CYS A 22 -20.18 15.38 -4.46
C CYS A 22 -19.87 14.16 -3.59
N SER A 23 -20.89 13.44 -3.08
CA SER A 23 -20.70 12.20 -2.32
C SER A 23 -20.18 11.05 -3.19
N LEU A 24 -20.64 10.92 -4.43
CA LEU A 24 -20.15 9.92 -5.38
C LEU A 24 -18.71 10.22 -5.81
N ILE A 25 -18.37 11.49 -6.05
CA ILE A 25 -17.01 11.90 -6.41
C ILE A 25 -16.05 11.69 -5.24
N THR A 26 -16.46 12.03 -4.01
CA THR A 26 -15.63 11.81 -2.82
C THR A 26 -15.40 10.33 -2.56
N VAL A 27 -16.43 9.48 -2.64
CA VAL A 27 -16.27 8.03 -2.45
C VAL A 27 -15.36 7.42 -3.52
N THR A 28 -15.50 7.82 -4.79
CA THR A 28 -14.65 7.30 -5.88
C THR A 28 -13.21 7.82 -5.81
N VAL A 29 -12.96 9.01 -5.30
CA VAL A 29 -11.61 9.55 -5.11
C VAL A 29 -10.91 8.89 -3.92
N TRP A 30 -11.62 8.65 -2.81
CA TRP A 30 -11.05 7.98 -1.64
C TRP A 30 -10.70 6.51 -1.91
N SER A 31 -11.42 5.81 -2.79
CA SER A 31 -11.12 4.43 -3.17
C SER A 31 -9.91 4.30 -4.12
N ARG A 32 -9.42 5.39 -4.68
CA ARG A 32 -8.28 5.40 -5.64
C ARG A 32 -6.93 5.71 -5.00
N VAL A 33 -6.89 6.16 -3.76
CA VAL A 33 -5.64 6.53 -3.10
C VAL A 33 -5.29 5.51 -2.05
N MET A 34 -4.09 4.96 -2.14
CA MET A 34 -3.51 4.07 -1.13
C MET A 34 -3.53 4.73 0.25
N ASN A 35 -4.03 4.02 1.26
CA ASN A 35 -3.97 4.44 2.65
C ASN A 35 -2.62 4.04 3.28
N ARG A 36 -1.70 4.99 3.39
CA ARG A 36 -0.34 4.76 3.92
C ARG A 36 -0.34 4.26 5.36
N GLU A 37 -1.26 4.75 6.20
CA GLU A 37 -1.41 4.31 7.59
C GLU A 37 -1.85 2.84 7.67
N ALA A 38 -2.80 2.44 6.83
CA ALA A 38 -3.23 1.04 6.75
C ALA A 38 -2.08 0.12 6.30
N VAL A 39 -1.24 0.56 5.37
CA VAL A 39 -0.02 -0.16 4.96
C VAL A 39 0.95 -0.27 6.13
N TYR A 40 1.18 0.82 6.89
CA TYR A 40 2.06 0.80 8.05
C TYR A 40 1.61 -0.20 9.11
N GLU A 41 0.34 -0.12 9.51
CA GLU A 41 -0.21 -1.05 10.52
C GLU A 41 -0.15 -2.51 10.05
N GLN A 42 -0.40 -2.75 8.77
CA GLN A 42 -0.29 -4.11 8.22
C GLN A 42 1.16 -4.61 8.19
N LEU A 43 2.10 -3.77 7.78
CA LEU A 43 3.53 -4.15 7.74
C LEU A 43 4.12 -4.34 9.14
N LYS A 44 3.67 -3.60 10.15
CA LYS A 44 4.01 -3.86 11.56
C LYS A 44 3.62 -5.27 12.01
N ILE A 45 2.46 -5.75 11.54
CA ILE A 45 1.99 -7.12 11.84
C ILE A 45 2.83 -8.15 11.07
N ASP A 46 3.16 -7.86 9.81
CA ASP A 46 3.81 -8.80 8.90
C ASP A 46 5.32 -8.93 9.13
N GLU A 47 6.01 -7.84 9.43
CA GLU A 47 7.47 -7.78 9.61
C GLU A 47 7.87 -7.64 11.09
N GLY A 48 6.94 -7.21 11.94
CA GLY A 48 7.25 -6.76 13.30
C GLY A 48 7.78 -5.32 13.34
N VAL A 49 8.00 -4.80 14.54
CA VAL A 49 8.64 -3.50 14.76
C VAL A 49 9.58 -3.58 15.97
N VAL A 50 10.81 -3.10 15.80
CA VAL A 50 11.85 -3.10 16.84
C VAL A 50 12.36 -1.68 17.05
N TYR A 51 12.29 -1.19 18.30
CA TYR A 51 12.68 0.18 18.68
C TYR A 51 14.11 0.26 19.23
N GLU A 52 14.99 -0.63 18.75
CA GLU A 52 16.42 -0.63 19.06
C GLU A 52 17.19 -1.19 17.86
N ILE A 53 18.49 -0.96 17.83
CA ILE A 53 19.36 -1.54 16.81
C ILE A 53 19.51 -3.05 17.06
N TYR A 54 19.21 -3.86 16.07
CA TYR A 54 19.49 -5.30 16.07
C TYR A 54 20.23 -5.74 14.81
N LEU A 55 20.77 -6.93 14.82
CA LEU A 55 21.33 -7.54 13.60
C LEU A 55 20.27 -8.40 12.93
N ASP A 56 20.06 -8.18 11.63
CA ASP A 56 19.22 -9.06 10.82
C ASP A 56 19.88 -10.44 10.62
N HIS A 57 19.21 -11.33 9.89
CA HIS A 57 19.71 -12.69 9.63
C HIS A 57 21.00 -12.73 8.77
N LEU A 58 21.39 -11.62 8.15
CA LEU A 58 22.63 -11.45 7.39
C LEU A 58 23.72 -10.72 8.19
N GLY A 59 23.41 -10.26 9.42
CA GLY A 59 24.33 -9.57 10.30
C GLY A 59 24.39 -8.05 10.07
N TYR A 60 23.42 -7.46 9.37
CA TYR A 60 23.35 -6.02 9.18
C TYR A 60 22.55 -5.33 10.26
N LYS A 61 23.02 -4.14 10.72
CA LYS A 61 22.29 -3.30 11.66
C LYS A 61 20.96 -2.88 11.07
N THR A 62 19.89 -3.11 11.80
CA THR A 62 18.50 -2.92 11.38
C THR A 62 17.69 -2.40 12.56
N PHE A 63 16.63 -1.65 12.31
CA PHE A 63 15.63 -1.24 13.30
C PHE A 63 14.26 -1.00 12.67
N GLY A 64 13.26 -0.65 13.49
CA GLY A 64 11.93 -0.31 13.03
C GLY A 64 11.23 -1.49 12.35
N VAL A 65 10.64 -1.25 11.19
CA VAL A 65 9.94 -2.25 10.37
C VAL A 65 10.90 -2.81 9.31
N GLY A 66 12.06 -3.33 9.77
CA GLY A 66 13.08 -3.90 8.89
C GLY A 66 13.95 -2.87 8.15
N HIS A 67 14.05 -1.63 8.66
CA HIS A 67 14.90 -0.60 8.07
C HIS A 67 16.39 -0.94 8.23
N LEU A 68 17.10 -1.14 7.11
CA LEU A 68 18.56 -1.31 7.09
C LEU A 68 19.24 0.03 7.42
N VAL A 69 20.11 0.05 8.43
CA VAL A 69 20.87 1.25 8.79
C VAL A 69 21.87 1.58 7.69
N LEU A 70 21.70 2.75 7.08
CA LEU A 70 22.56 3.25 6.01
C LEU A 70 23.70 4.10 6.59
N GLU A 71 24.78 4.29 5.84
CA GLU A 71 25.89 5.19 6.23
C GLU A 71 25.43 6.64 6.44
N SER A 72 24.35 7.04 5.78
CA SER A 72 23.74 8.37 5.91
C SER A 72 22.82 8.52 7.12
N ASP A 73 22.47 7.44 7.80
CA ASP A 73 21.58 7.49 8.95
C ASP A 73 22.32 7.90 10.23
N PRO A 74 21.70 8.71 11.10
CA PRO A 74 22.28 9.06 12.40
C PRO A 74 22.66 7.83 13.23
N GLU A 75 21.90 6.75 13.06
CA GLU A 75 22.05 5.47 13.76
C GLU A 75 23.22 4.63 13.25
N HIS A 76 23.94 5.05 12.20
CA HIS A 76 25.08 4.28 11.65
C HIS A 76 26.13 3.96 12.72
N GLY A 77 26.39 4.93 13.61
CA GLY A 77 27.35 4.78 14.72
C GLY A 77 26.82 4.06 15.96
N TYR A 78 25.53 3.71 16.02
CA TYR A 78 24.92 3.10 17.21
C TYR A 78 25.37 1.65 17.39
N ASP A 79 25.48 1.22 18.64
CA ASP A 79 25.70 -0.17 18.98
C ASP A 79 24.40 -0.98 18.98
N VAL A 80 24.52 -2.31 18.88
CA VAL A 80 23.36 -3.21 18.98
C VAL A 80 22.75 -3.08 20.38
N GLY A 81 21.43 -2.93 20.44
CA GLY A 81 20.66 -2.67 21.66
C GLY A 81 20.47 -1.19 21.99
N GLU A 82 21.06 -0.26 21.22
CA GLU A 82 20.76 1.17 21.40
C GLU A 82 19.35 1.51 20.96
N PRO A 83 18.59 2.28 21.77
CA PRO A 83 17.21 2.59 21.47
C PRO A 83 17.06 3.57 20.31
N VAL A 84 16.01 3.36 19.52
CA VAL A 84 15.57 4.25 18.43
C VAL A 84 14.17 4.77 18.75
N SER A 85 13.95 6.08 18.63
CA SER A 85 12.66 6.69 18.96
C SER A 85 11.54 6.24 18.01
N VAL A 86 10.31 6.29 18.50
CA VAL A 86 9.11 5.96 17.69
C VAL A 86 9.00 6.87 16.46
N GLU A 87 9.27 8.18 16.66
CA GLU A 87 9.23 9.18 15.60
C GLU A 87 10.24 8.85 14.49
N ARG A 88 11.43 8.42 14.88
CA ARG A 88 12.49 8.05 13.93
C ARG A 88 12.13 6.77 13.17
N VAL A 89 11.54 5.78 13.84
CA VAL A 89 11.04 4.56 13.19
C VAL A 89 9.97 4.90 12.14
N ILE A 90 9.03 5.81 12.47
CA ILE A 90 7.99 6.25 11.54
C ILE A 90 8.60 7.02 10.35
N GLU A 91 9.60 7.88 10.60
CA GLU A 91 10.30 8.61 9.54
C GLU A 91 10.99 7.66 8.56
N CYS A 92 11.76 6.70 9.05
CA CYS A 92 12.44 5.71 8.23
C CYS A 92 11.45 4.83 7.47
N PHE A 93 10.39 4.38 8.14
CA PHE A 93 9.32 3.63 7.47
C PHE A 93 8.73 4.40 6.30
N ASN A 94 8.43 5.70 6.47
CA ASN A 94 7.87 6.50 5.38
C ASN A 94 8.84 6.63 4.20
N ARG A 95 10.15 6.76 4.44
CA ARG A 95 11.17 6.72 3.38
C ARG A 95 11.17 5.39 2.64
N ASP A 96 11.18 4.29 3.36
CA ASP A 96 11.20 2.94 2.80
C ASP A 96 9.92 2.64 2.03
N LEU A 97 8.78 3.15 2.52
CA LEU A 97 7.50 3.08 1.84
C LEU A 97 7.53 3.86 0.50
N ASP A 98 8.12 5.06 0.48
CA ASP A 98 8.28 5.85 -0.75
C ASP A 98 9.14 5.11 -1.78
N VAL A 99 10.19 4.41 -1.33
CA VAL A 99 11.01 3.54 -2.19
C VAL A 99 10.14 2.40 -2.74
N ALA A 100 9.37 1.70 -1.90
CA ALA A 100 8.52 0.60 -2.34
C ALA A 100 7.45 1.06 -3.35
N VAL A 101 6.83 2.23 -3.13
CA VAL A 101 5.88 2.84 -4.09
C VAL A 101 6.59 3.16 -5.40
N SER A 102 7.78 3.77 -5.35
CA SER A 102 8.56 4.10 -6.56
C SER A 102 8.93 2.86 -7.36
N GLU A 103 9.27 1.76 -6.67
CA GLU A 103 9.55 0.46 -7.31
C GLU A 103 8.30 -0.17 -7.93
N CYS A 104 7.10 0.02 -7.33
CA CYS A 104 5.83 -0.37 -7.93
C CYS A 104 5.55 0.45 -9.20
N VAL A 105 5.71 1.78 -9.14
CA VAL A 105 5.58 2.67 -10.31
C VAL A 105 6.55 2.26 -11.43
N ALA A 106 7.79 1.92 -11.09
CA ALA A 106 8.77 1.45 -12.06
C ALA A 106 8.40 0.09 -12.70
N LEU A 107 7.72 -0.78 -11.95
CA LEU A 107 7.27 -2.10 -12.44
C LEU A 107 6.04 -1.99 -13.35
N TYR A 108 5.02 -1.24 -12.92
CA TYR A 108 3.71 -1.18 -13.59
C TYR A 108 3.54 0.03 -14.52
N LYS A 109 4.43 1.04 -14.44
CA LYS A 109 4.38 2.38 -15.05
C LYS A 109 3.34 3.29 -14.38
N ALA A 110 3.60 4.61 -14.44
CA ALA A 110 2.84 5.59 -13.67
C ALA A 110 1.35 5.62 -14.02
N ASP A 111 1.01 5.61 -15.29
CA ASP A 111 -0.35 5.64 -15.81
C ASP A 111 -1.19 4.43 -15.35
N VAL A 112 -0.60 3.24 -15.36
CA VAL A 112 -1.23 2.01 -14.88
C VAL A 112 -1.35 2.03 -13.37
N TRP A 113 -0.27 2.39 -12.67
CA TRP A 113 -0.24 2.47 -11.20
C TRP A 113 -1.31 3.41 -10.64
N GLU A 114 -1.44 4.59 -11.22
CA GLU A 114 -2.45 5.58 -10.84
C GLU A 114 -3.89 5.11 -11.14
N GLY A 115 -4.05 4.21 -12.10
CA GLY A 115 -5.33 3.58 -12.44
C GLY A 115 -5.75 2.46 -11.48
N PHE A 116 -4.83 1.91 -10.69
CA PHE A 116 -5.16 0.84 -9.74
C PHE A 116 -5.98 1.39 -8.56
N PRO A 117 -7.00 0.64 -8.08
CA PRO A 117 -7.66 0.93 -6.81
C PRO A 117 -6.64 1.02 -5.65
N GLY A 118 -6.90 1.85 -4.65
CA GLY A 118 -6.03 2.00 -3.47
C GLY A 118 -5.74 0.68 -2.76
N GLU A 119 -6.75 -0.20 -2.67
CA GLU A 119 -6.61 -1.55 -2.13
C GLU A 119 -5.57 -2.39 -2.89
N VAL A 120 -5.58 -2.34 -4.22
CA VAL A 120 -4.59 -3.04 -5.06
C VAL A 120 -3.19 -2.45 -4.86
N GLN A 121 -3.09 -1.12 -4.78
CA GLN A 121 -1.82 -0.45 -4.50
C GLN A 121 -1.24 -0.87 -3.14
N GLU A 122 -2.07 -0.91 -2.08
CA GLU A 122 -1.65 -1.37 -0.75
C GLU A 122 -1.13 -2.80 -0.75
N ILE A 123 -1.82 -3.71 -1.44
CA ILE A 123 -1.42 -5.12 -1.58
C ILE A 123 -0.07 -5.22 -2.30
N LEU A 124 0.08 -4.51 -3.42
CA LEU A 124 1.31 -4.55 -4.20
C LEU A 124 2.49 -3.91 -3.48
N VAL A 125 2.28 -2.85 -2.72
CA VAL A 125 3.30 -2.25 -1.87
C VAL A 125 3.71 -3.20 -0.75
N ASN A 126 2.77 -3.89 -0.10
CA ASN A 126 3.09 -4.91 0.91
C ASN A 126 3.91 -6.07 0.30
N MET A 127 3.56 -6.53 -0.89
CA MET A 127 4.35 -7.52 -1.63
C MET A 127 5.73 -6.98 -2.02
N MET A 128 5.80 -5.73 -2.47
CA MET A 128 7.07 -5.07 -2.86
C MET A 128 8.02 -4.95 -1.68
N PHE A 129 7.53 -4.59 -0.50
CA PHE A 129 8.30 -4.54 0.74
C PHE A 129 8.96 -5.88 1.07
N ASN A 130 8.23 -6.99 0.89
CA ASN A 130 8.71 -8.33 1.20
C ASN A 130 9.62 -8.92 0.13
N LEU A 131 9.29 -8.73 -1.13
CA LEU A 131 9.93 -9.42 -2.26
C LEU A 131 11.02 -8.58 -2.94
N GLY A 132 10.83 -7.27 -2.97
CA GLY A 132 11.54 -6.37 -3.87
C GLY A 132 11.13 -6.56 -5.34
N ARG A 133 11.42 -5.55 -6.16
CA ARG A 133 11.06 -5.55 -7.58
C ARG A 133 11.59 -6.75 -8.38
N PRO A 134 12.84 -7.22 -8.18
CA PRO A 134 13.38 -8.35 -8.95
C PRO A 134 12.61 -9.65 -8.77
N ARG A 135 11.99 -9.85 -7.59
CA ARG A 135 11.18 -11.06 -7.32
C ARG A 135 9.72 -10.84 -7.74
N LEU A 136 9.11 -9.68 -7.41
CA LEU A 136 7.73 -9.36 -7.79
C LEU A 136 7.55 -9.34 -9.31
N SER A 137 8.54 -8.90 -10.09
CA SER A 137 8.51 -8.92 -11.56
C SER A 137 8.45 -10.35 -12.16
N LYS A 138 8.77 -11.37 -11.37
CA LYS A 138 8.70 -12.79 -11.81
C LYS A 138 7.30 -13.40 -11.71
N PHE A 139 6.35 -12.72 -11.09
CA PHE A 139 4.94 -13.14 -11.02
C PHE A 139 4.22 -12.85 -12.34
N LYS A 140 4.71 -13.42 -13.43
CA LYS A 140 4.32 -13.01 -14.80
C LYS A 140 2.82 -13.10 -15.05
N ARG A 141 2.18 -14.21 -14.69
CA ARG A 141 0.74 -14.42 -14.91
C ARG A 141 -0.10 -13.50 -14.02
N MET A 142 0.26 -13.39 -12.73
CA MET A 142 -0.36 -12.43 -11.83
C MET A 142 -0.26 -11.00 -12.37
N ASN A 143 0.94 -10.58 -12.82
CA ASN A 143 1.15 -9.23 -13.35
C ASN A 143 0.35 -8.97 -14.64
N VAL A 144 0.15 -9.98 -15.50
CA VAL A 144 -0.73 -9.86 -16.68
C VAL A 144 -2.17 -9.66 -16.23
N ALA A 145 -2.69 -10.48 -15.31
CA ALA A 145 -4.05 -10.35 -14.80
C ALA A 145 -4.29 -8.98 -14.12
N LEU A 146 -3.30 -8.46 -13.38
CA LEU A 146 -3.35 -7.10 -12.79
C LEU A 146 -3.50 -6.02 -13.88
N LEU A 147 -2.74 -6.12 -14.98
CA LEU A 147 -2.83 -5.18 -16.10
C LEU A 147 -4.18 -5.25 -16.83
N GLU A 148 -4.81 -6.41 -16.82
CA GLU A 148 -6.15 -6.65 -17.38
C GLU A 148 -7.28 -6.31 -16.37
N THR A 149 -6.92 -5.85 -15.16
CA THR A 149 -7.86 -5.60 -14.04
C THR A 149 -8.68 -6.82 -13.62
N ASP A 150 -8.16 -8.02 -13.91
CA ASP A 150 -8.74 -9.28 -13.44
C ASP A 150 -8.17 -9.64 -12.06
N TRP A 151 -8.76 -9.03 -11.02
CA TRP A 151 -8.29 -9.19 -9.64
C TRP A 151 -8.42 -10.62 -9.14
N LYS A 152 -9.45 -11.35 -9.60
CA LYS A 152 -9.68 -12.75 -9.21
C LYS A 152 -8.63 -13.68 -9.79
N GLU A 153 -8.32 -13.54 -11.09
CA GLU A 153 -7.25 -14.32 -11.70
C GLU A 153 -5.88 -13.91 -11.13
N ALA A 154 -5.65 -12.61 -10.88
CA ALA A 154 -4.44 -12.14 -10.22
C ALA A 154 -4.25 -12.78 -8.83
N ALA A 155 -5.30 -12.83 -8.01
CA ALA A 155 -5.28 -13.46 -6.70
C ALA A 155 -5.01 -14.98 -6.78
N LYS A 156 -5.63 -15.66 -7.73
CA LYS A 156 -5.43 -17.09 -8.00
C LYS A 156 -3.98 -17.39 -8.38
N GLU A 157 -3.40 -16.62 -9.28
CA GLU A 157 -2.01 -16.75 -9.71
C GLU A 157 -1.00 -16.40 -8.58
N GLY A 158 -1.37 -15.46 -7.71
CA GLY A 158 -0.63 -15.17 -6.49
C GLY A 158 -0.61 -16.36 -5.52
N ARG A 159 -1.74 -17.05 -5.32
CA ARG A 159 -1.84 -18.28 -4.51
C ARG A 159 -1.06 -19.46 -5.11
N ASP A 160 -0.92 -19.55 -6.43
CA ASP A 160 -0.15 -20.61 -7.09
C ASP A 160 1.38 -20.37 -7.04
N SER A 161 1.83 -19.34 -6.36
CA SER A 161 3.24 -19.00 -6.26
C SER A 161 4.00 -19.74 -5.16
N LEU A 162 5.33 -19.84 -5.32
CA LEU A 162 6.21 -20.34 -4.26
C LEU A 162 6.19 -19.39 -3.05
N TRP A 163 6.11 -18.08 -3.29
CA TRP A 163 6.01 -17.07 -2.25
C TRP A 163 4.81 -17.30 -1.32
N TYR A 164 3.64 -17.61 -1.89
CA TYR A 164 2.46 -17.94 -1.09
C TYR A 164 2.72 -19.08 -0.10
N LYS A 165 3.42 -20.14 -0.54
CA LYS A 165 3.79 -21.27 0.31
C LYS A 165 4.79 -20.90 1.40
N GLN A 166 5.66 -19.93 1.13
CA GLN A 166 6.70 -19.49 2.07
C GLN A 166 6.17 -18.55 3.17
N VAL A 167 5.27 -17.61 2.83
CA VAL A 167 4.82 -16.58 3.77
C VAL A 167 3.43 -16.87 4.37
N GLY A 168 2.74 -17.91 3.90
CA GLY A 168 1.52 -18.46 4.51
C GLY A 168 0.40 -17.44 4.71
N ASN A 169 0.02 -17.20 5.97
CA ASN A 169 -1.12 -16.36 6.34
C ASN A 169 -1.06 -14.92 5.79
N ARG A 170 0.14 -14.35 5.66
CA ARG A 170 0.32 -13.03 5.03
C ARG A 170 -0.17 -13.04 3.59
N ALA A 171 0.31 -14.01 2.79
CA ALA A 171 -0.09 -14.12 1.40
C ALA A 171 -1.59 -14.38 1.26
N GLU A 172 -2.17 -15.25 2.10
CA GLU A 172 -3.62 -15.51 2.04
C GLU A 172 -4.44 -14.25 2.31
N ARG A 173 -4.08 -13.45 3.33
CA ARG A 173 -4.77 -12.17 3.59
C ARG A 173 -4.70 -11.23 2.38
N LEU A 174 -3.53 -11.09 1.78
CA LEU A 174 -3.33 -10.20 0.62
C LEU A 174 -4.11 -10.70 -0.60
N MET A 175 -4.07 -12.01 -0.88
CA MET A 175 -4.79 -12.58 -2.02
C MET A 175 -6.31 -12.56 -1.82
N THR A 176 -6.80 -12.76 -0.60
CA THR A 176 -8.23 -12.62 -0.28
C THR A 176 -8.70 -11.17 -0.45
N ARG A 177 -7.91 -10.18 -0.01
CA ARG A 177 -8.20 -8.77 -0.25
C ARG A 177 -8.26 -8.48 -1.76
N LEU A 178 -7.27 -8.95 -2.54
CA LEU A 178 -7.19 -8.75 -3.98
C LEU A 178 -8.40 -9.35 -4.72
N GLU A 179 -8.83 -10.54 -4.35
CA GLU A 179 -9.98 -11.23 -4.95
C GLU A 179 -11.31 -10.49 -4.75
N ASN A 180 -11.40 -9.66 -3.69
CA ASN A 180 -12.61 -8.94 -3.31
C ASN A 180 -12.63 -7.46 -3.76
N VAL A 181 -11.65 -7.02 -4.56
CA VAL A 181 -11.66 -5.71 -5.22
C VAL A 181 -12.66 -5.71 -6.36
#